data_4b9b2be663d880885278b84036d7325f
#
_entry.id   4b9b2be663d880885278b84036d7325f
#
_cell.length_a   1.000
_cell.length_b   1.000
_cell.length_c   1.000
_cell.angle_alpha   90.00
_cell.angle_beta   90.00
_cell.angle_gamma   90.00
#
_symmetry.space_group_name_H-M   'P 1'
#
loop_
_entity.id
_entity.type
_entity.pdbx_description
1 polymer ?
#
loop_
_entity_poly.entity_id
_entity_poly.type
_entity_poly.pdbx_seq_one_letter_code
_entity_poly.pdbx_strand_id
1 'polypeptide(L)'
;LFWSERVNEILADPAYGQAAPTGRTVMVEYSSPNTNKPLHLGHIRNNLLGYSVARILEAGGNKVLKVNLVNDRGIHICKSMLAWRKFGGGETPASSGMKGDHLVGKYYVAFDKAYKAEVKELTAGGMDEETAKREAPIMKEAQAMLRKWEAKDPEIYGLWQTMNGWVYEGFDKTYEAMGVSFDKVYYESNTYLLGKSIVEEGLDKGVFFRKEDGSVWCDLTADGLDQKLLLRGDGTSVYMTQDLGTAYTRFKEERLDDMIYVVGNEQNYHFQVLKLILGKLGYGWADHITHLSYGKVELPEGKMKSREGTVVDADDLIDEMVRTAYDMSQELGKLDDATPDEAMRISRMVGLGALKYFILKVDPRKTMLFDPRESIDFNGNTGPFIQYTHARIKSVLRKAAERGIVPASELHSSALSTEEVGLIKMLADYPGAVAQAGATFSPSVIANYAYELAKAYNSYYHDFPILRAADAQKQTMRLTLSETVARVNKSAASLPGALFVRGCISHIDGAAQALPGGQKPDILRL
;
A
#
# COMPACT_ATOMS: atom_id res chain seq x y z
N LEU A 1 -10.92 -21.13 -35.42
CA LEU A 1 -9.48 -20.81 -35.61
C LEU A 1 -9.13 -19.47 -34.91
N PHE A 2 -9.81 -18.36 -35.17
CA PHE A 2 -9.50 -17.04 -34.58
C PHE A 2 -9.27 -17.07 -33.07
N TRP A 3 -10.15 -17.70 -32.28
CA TRP A 3 -10.00 -17.79 -30.84
C TRP A 3 -8.84 -18.68 -30.38
N SER A 4 -8.50 -19.71 -31.15
CA SER A 4 -7.31 -20.52 -30.87
C SER A 4 -6.03 -19.72 -31.08
N GLU A 5 -5.98 -18.89 -32.13
CA GLU A 5 -4.87 -17.96 -32.38
C GLU A 5 -4.67 -16.98 -31.22
N ARG A 6 -5.75 -16.44 -30.64
CA ARG A 6 -5.66 -15.59 -29.46
C ARG A 6 -5.02 -16.30 -28.25
N VAL A 7 -5.38 -17.56 -28.02
CA VAL A 7 -4.74 -18.35 -26.94
C VAL A 7 -3.25 -18.57 -27.24
N ASN A 8 -2.91 -18.86 -28.50
CA ASN A 8 -1.51 -19.06 -28.89
C ASN A 8 -0.67 -17.80 -28.74
N GLU A 9 -1.20 -16.62 -29.07
CA GLU A 9 -0.55 -15.33 -28.79
C GLU A 9 -0.28 -15.15 -27.30
N ILE A 10 -1.26 -15.46 -26.45
CA ILE A 10 -1.09 -15.38 -24.98
C ILE A 10 -0.02 -16.37 -24.50
N LEU A 11 0.00 -17.60 -25.03
CA LEU A 11 0.98 -18.61 -24.64
C LEU A 11 2.40 -18.26 -25.10
N ALA A 12 2.53 -17.66 -26.27
CA ALA A 12 3.83 -17.27 -26.86
C ALA A 12 4.46 -16.05 -26.16
N ASP A 13 3.66 -15.18 -25.52
CA ASP A 13 4.15 -13.96 -24.91
C ASP A 13 4.38 -14.14 -23.38
N PRO A 14 5.63 -14.28 -22.91
CA PRO A 14 5.93 -14.38 -21.48
C PRO A 14 5.59 -13.11 -20.69
N ALA A 15 5.49 -11.96 -21.37
CA ALA A 15 5.18 -10.66 -20.79
C ALA A 15 3.72 -10.22 -21.03
N TYR A 16 2.85 -11.16 -21.38
CA TYR A 16 1.46 -10.86 -21.69
C TYR A 16 0.77 -9.99 -20.63
N GLY A 17 0.20 -8.89 -21.07
CA GLY A 17 -0.37 -7.86 -20.21
C GLY A 17 0.57 -6.71 -19.86
N GLN A 18 1.84 -6.75 -20.29
CA GLN A 18 2.77 -5.64 -20.16
C GLN A 18 2.87 -4.86 -21.48
N ALA A 19 2.94 -3.52 -21.36
CA ALA A 19 3.13 -2.64 -22.52
C ALA A 19 4.62 -2.46 -22.84
N ALA A 20 4.91 -2.08 -24.09
CA ALA A 20 6.26 -1.67 -24.49
C ALA A 20 6.70 -0.42 -23.69
N PRO A 21 8.03 -0.23 -23.49
CA PRO A 21 8.56 0.93 -22.79
C PRO A 21 8.09 2.25 -23.41
N THR A 22 7.54 3.14 -22.59
CA THR A 22 7.05 4.46 -23.00
C THR A 22 8.16 5.51 -23.05
N GLY A 23 9.29 5.26 -22.38
CA GLY A 23 10.34 6.24 -22.13
C GLY A 23 10.03 7.25 -21.04
N ARG A 24 8.82 7.23 -20.44
CA ARG A 24 8.39 8.15 -19.38
C ARG A 24 8.88 7.69 -18.01
N THR A 25 9.24 8.67 -17.17
CA THR A 25 9.61 8.46 -15.76
C THR A 25 8.50 9.03 -14.88
N VAL A 26 7.89 8.18 -14.08
CA VAL A 26 6.79 8.52 -13.16
C VAL A 26 7.23 8.28 -11.72
N MET A 27 7.05 9.26 -10.85
CA MET A 27 7.28 9.08 -9.42
C MET A 27 5.94 8.84 -8.70
N VAL A 28 5.90 7.87 -7.81
CA VAL A 28 4.74 7.58 -6.95
C VAL A 28 5.17 7.67 -5.50
N GLU A 29 4.63 8.66 -4.78
CA GLU A 29 4.86 8.82 -3.34
C GLU A 29 3.70 8.23 -2.55
N TYR A 30 4.03 7.39 -1.56
CA TYR A 30 3.07 6.80 -0.64
C TYR A 30 3.72 6.47 0.70
N SER A 31 2.91 6.07 1.68
CA SER A 31 3.21 5.86 3.09
C SER A 31 3.30 7.17 3.88
N SER A 32 4.34 7.94 3.75
CA SER A 32 4.60 9.23 4.41
C SER A 32 4.28 9.24 5.92
N PRO A 33 4.84 8.30 6.70
CA PRO A 33 4.50 8.13 8.10
C PRO A 33 5.20 9.15 9.00
N ASN A 34 4.62 9.38 10.17
CA ASN A 34 5.27 10.12 11.26
C ASN A 34 6.00 9.15 12.19
N THR A 35 7.22 9.49 12.61
CA THR A 35 8.05 8.59 13.41
C THR A 35 7.70 8.54 14.92
N ASN A 36 6.64 9.22 15.34
CA ASN A 36 6.19 9.21 16.73
C ASN A 36 5.22 8.07 17.10
N LYS A 37 4.82 7.25 16.14
CA LYS A 37 3.85 6.16 16.32
C LYS A 37 4.02 5.07 15.25
N PRO A 38 3.57 3.82 15.51
CA PRO A 38 3.56 2.77 14.51
C PRO A 38 2.60 3.05 13.35
N LEU A 39 2.75 2.28 12.27
CA LEU A 39 1.82 2.29 11.15
C LEU A 39 0.44 1.77 11.61
N HIS A 40 -0.61 2.20 10.94
CA HIS A 40 -2.00 1.83 11.26
C HIS A 40 -2.80 1.48 10.01
N LEU A 41 -4.06 1.06 10.16
CA LEU A 41 -4.94 0.66 9.06
C LEU A 41 -4.98 1.67 7.90
N GLY A 42 -4.99 2.97 8.20
CA GLY A 42 -4.92 4.01 7.16
C GLY A 42 -3.62 3.94 6.33
N HIS A 43 -2.48 3.64 6.97
CA HIS A 43 -1.22 3.42 6.28
C HIS A 43 -1.23 2.13 5.46
N ILE A 44 -1.88 1.05 5.93
CA ILE A 44 -2.04 -0.16 5.12
C ILE A 44 -2.74 0.18 3.81
N ARG A 45 -3.88 0.90 3.85
CA ARG A 45 -4.58 1.32 2.64
C ARG A 45 -3.72 2.18 1.73
N ASN A 46 -3.05 3.18 2.28
CA ASN A 46 -2.15 4.07 1.54
C ASN A 46 -1.05 3.29 0.82
N ASN A 47 -0.33 2.45 1.57
CA ASN A 47 0.78 1.64 1.05
C ASN A 47 0.33 0.68 -0.05
N LEU A 48 -0.77 -0.02 0.16
CA LEU A 48 -1.29 -0.96 -0.83
C LEU A 48 -1.75 -0.25 -2.11
N LEU A 49 -2.43 0.90 -2.00
CA LEU A 49 -2.82 1.70 -3.16
C LEU A 49 -1.60 2.23 -3.92
N GLY A 50 -0.66 2.86 -3.22
CA GLY A 50 0.51 3.45 -3.85
C GLY A 50 1.41 2.42 -4.54
N TYR A 51 1.71 1.34 -3.85
CA TYR A 51 2.50 0.24 -4.42
C TYR A 51 1.82 -0.41 -5.62
N SER A 52 0.49 -0.64 -5.54
CA SER A 52 -0.27 -1.23 -6.64
C SER A 52 -0.30 -0.34 -7.87
N VAL A 53 -0.52 0.97 -7.69
CA VAL A 53 -0.50 1.94 -8.79
C VAL A 53 0.88 1.98 -9.44
N ALA A 54 1.95 1.99 -8.64
CA ALA A 54 3.32 1.93 -9.16
C ALA A 54 3.54 0.69 -10.03
N ARG A 55 3.14 -0.49 -9.55
CA ARG A 55 3.27 -1.76 -10.29
C ARG A 55 2.45 -1.77 -11.59
N ILE A 56 1.24 -1.21 -11.57
CA ILE A 56 0.38 -1.10 -12.75
C ILE A 56 1.01 -0.17 -13.79
N LEU A 57 1.58 0.95 -13.36
CA LEU A 57 2.27 1.88 -14.24
C LEU A 57 3.57 1.29 -14.81
N GLU A 58 4.31 0.47 -14.05
CA GLU A 58 5.45 -0.32 -14.54
C GLU A 58 5.00 -1.28 -15.65
N ALA A 59 3.89 -2.01 -15.44
CA ALA A 59 3.32 -2.87 -16.47
C ALA A 59 2.82 -2.10 -17.70
N GLY A 60 2.40 -0.85 -17.51
CA GLY A 60 2.09 0.10 -18.59
C GLY A 60 3.32 0.64 -19.35
N GLY A 61 4.53 0.11 -19.07
CA GLY A 61 5.76 0.45 -19.79
C GLY A 61 6.50 1.69 -19.26
N ASN A 62 6.09 2.27 -18.13
CA ASN A 62 6.76 3.43 -17.55
C ASN A 62 7.93 2.99 -16.65
N LYS A 63 8.95 3.82 -16.59
CA LYS A 63 9.95 3.77 -15.51
C LYS A 63 9.31 4.39 -14.27
N VAL A 64 9.13 3.63 -13.20
CA VAL A 64 8.48 4.11 -11.97
C VAL A 64 9.47 4.19 -10.83
N LEU A 65 9.48 5.34 -10.15
CA LEU A 65 10.22 5.56 -8.91
C LEU A 65 9.22 5.55 -7.73
N LYS A 66 9.32 4.51 -6.91
CA LYS A 66 8.52 4.37 -5.68
C LYS A 66 9.24 5.11 -4.54
N VAL A 67 8.59 6.11 -3.97
CA VAL A 67 9.21 6.94 -2.94
C VAL A 67 8.34 7.08 -1.70
N ASN A 68 9.02 7.31 -0.57
CA ASN A 68 8.42 7.54 0.73
C ASN A 68 9.01 8.82 1.32
N LEU A 69 8.20 9.70 1.87
CA LEU A 69 8.65 10.86 2.65
C LEU A 69 8.35 10.62 4.13
N VAL A 70 9.36 10.29 4.90
CA VAL A 70 9.22 10.04 6.35
C VAL A 70 9.27 11.35 7.12
N ASN A 71 8.23 11.61 7.91
CA ASN A 71 8.13 12.79 8.78
C ASN A 71 8.83 12.50 10.12
N ASP A 72 10.13 12.72 10.14
CA ASP A 72 11.05 12.33 11.21
C ASP A 72 11.47 13.48 12.13
N ARG A 73 10.87 14.67 11.97
CA ARG A 73 11.17 15.87 12.77
C ARG A 73 9.91 16.51 13.37
N GLY A 74 10.14 17.51 14.19
CA GLY A 74 9.09 18.35 14.74
C GLY A 74 8.72 17.99 16.18
N ILE A 75 7.70 18.69 16.69
CA ILE A 75 7.31 18.59 18.09
C ILE A 75 6.85 17.19 18.50
N HIS A 76 6.26 16.42 17.57
CA HIS A 76 5.69 15.11 17.90
C HIS A 76 6.76 14.08 18.24
N ILE A 77 7.88 14.03 17.50
CA ILE A 77 8.99 13.15 17.90
C ILE A 77 9.68 13.64 19.17
N CYS A 78 9.78 14.96 19.38
CA CYS A 78 10.32 15.52 20.62
C CYS A 78 9.49 15.14 21.85
N LYS A 79 8.17 15.01 21.72
CA LYS A 79 7.30 14.49 22.78
C LYS A 79 7.67 13.07 23.18
N SER A 80 7.86 12.18 22.22
CA SER A 80 8.29 10.79 22.46
C SER A 80 9.68 10.74 23.09
N MET A 81 10.62 11.53 22.57
CA MET A 81 12.00 11.62 23.09
C MET A 81 12.03 12.09 24.53
N LEU A 82 11.27 13.14 24.86
CA LEU A 82 11.19 13.69 26.22
C LEU A 82 10.58 12.68 27.20
N ALA A 83 9.47 12.04 26.81
CA ALA A 83 8.84 11.02 27.66
C ALA A 83 9.77 9.82 27.88
N TRP A 84 10.50 9.38 26.84
CA TRP A 84 11.50 8.33 27.00
C TRP A 84 12.62 8.72 28.00
N ARG A 85 13.13 9.93 27.91
CA ARG A 85 14.13 10.45 28.88
C ARG A 85 13.61 10.48 30.32
N LYS A 86 12.33 10.90 30.51
CA LYS A 86 11.73 11.06 31.84
C LYS A 86 11.28 9.74 32.46
N PHE A 87 10.73 8.85 31.65
CA PHE A 87 10.00 7.68 32.14
C PHE A 87 10.58 6.35 31.65
N GLY A 88 11.53 6.38 30.70
CA GLY A 88 11.99 5.17 30.00
C GLY A 88 13.07 4.38 30.72
N GLY A 89 13.81 4.99 31.65
CA GLY A 89 14.86 4.29 32.40
C GLY A 89 15.92 3.62 31.52
N GLY A 90 16.12 4.10 30.28
CA GLY A 90 17.07 3.51 29.33
C GLY A 90 16.52 2.32 28.53
N GLU A 91 15.21 2.09 28.54
CA GLU A 91 14.56 1.01 27.76
C GLU A 91 14.86 1.14 26.27
N THR A 92 15.19 0.02 25.63
CA THR A 92 15.48 -0.08 24.20
C THR A 92 14.60 -1.16 23.56
N PRO A 93 14.49 -1.24 22.23
CA PRO A 93 13.81 -2.37 21.58
C PRO A 93 14.36 -3.72 22.01
N ALA A 94 15.69 -3.83 22.15
CA ALA A 94 16.35 -5.07 22.59
C ALA A 94 16.00 -5.44 24.03
N SER A 95 15.98 -4.46 24.97
CA SER A 95 15.71 -4.75 26.39
C SER A 95 14.23 -4.99 26.68
N SER A 96 13.33 -4.37 25.90
CA SER A 96 11.88 -4.50 26.08
C SER A 96 11.26 -5.65 25.28
N GLY A 97 11.95 -6.14 24.26
CA GLY A 97 11.39 -7.07 23.27
C GLY A 97 10.33 -6.42 22.35
N MET A 98 10.13 -5.11 22.43
CA MET A 98 9.18 -4.38 21.61
C MET A 98 9.82 -3.96 20.28
N LYS A 99 9.04 -3.96 19.21
CA LYS A 99 9.42 -3.34 17.95
C LYS A 99 9.65 -1.83 18.14
N GLY A 100 10.63 -1.25 17.45
CA GLY A 100 11.10 0.11 17.72
C GLY A 100 10.05 1.20 17.58
N ASP A 101 9.22 1.15 16.55
CA ASP A 101 8.11 2.11 16.35
C ASP A 101 7.01 1.96 17.42
N HIS A 102 6.75 0.74 17.89
CA HIS A 102 5.84 0.48 19.03
C HIS A 102 6.43 1.06 20.34
N LEU A 103 7.74 0.91 20.56
CA LEU A 103 8.40 1.47 21.73
C LEU A 103 8.30 3.00 21.74
N VAL A 104 8.61 3.65 20.61
CA VAL A 104 8.51 5.11 20.50
C VAL A 104 7.06 5.57 20.63
N GLY A 105 6.09 4.84 20.07
CA GLY A 105 4.67 5.07 20.24
C GLY A 105 4.20 4.96 21.70
N LYS A 106 4.71 3.99 22.48
CA LYS A 106 4.47 3.86 23.90
C LYS A 106 4.82 5.15 24.66
N TYR A 107 5.96 5.75 24.33
CA TYR A 107 6.38 7.01 24.97
C TYR A 107 5.65 8.24 24.45
N TYR A 108 5.16 8.23 23.22
CA TYR A 108 4.24 9.26 22.74
C TYR A 108 2.96 9.30 23.59
N VAL A 109 2.40 8.13 23.88
CA VAL A 109 1.23 8.01 24.76
C VAL A 109 1.54 8.37 26.20
N ALA A 110 2.72 8.01 26.72
CA ALA A 110 3.16 8.42 28.05
C ALA A 110 3.26 9.94 28.17
N PHE A 111 3.76 10.62 27.12
CA PHE A 111 3.75 12.07 27.05
C PHE A 111 2.32 12.63 27.12
N ASP A 112 1.40 12.11 26.31
CA ASP A 112 0.02 12.61 26.25
C ASP A 112 -0.69 12.48 27.61
N LYS A 113 -0.47 11.38 28.32
CA LYS A 113 -1.00 11.16 29.68
C LYS A 113 -0.45 12.19 30.67
N ALA A 114 0.86 12.41 30.67
CA ALA A 114 1.49 13.39 31.56
C ALA A 114 1.03 14.81 31.22
N TYR A 115 0.98 15.16 29.94
CA TYR A 115 0.51 16.45 29.47
C TYR A 115 -0.94 16.74 29.88
N LYS A 116 -1.85 15.79 29.71
CA LYS A 116 -3.25 15.91 30.13
C LYS A 116 -3.39 16.08 31.66
N ALA A 117 -2.54 15.41 32.44
CA ALA A 117 -2.52 15.55 33.88
C ALA A 117 -2.09 16.96 34.29
N GLU A 118 -1.00 17.49 33.70
CA GLU A 118 -0.54 18.85 33.96
C GLU A 118 -1.57 19.93 33.56
N VAL A 119 -2.20 19.77 32.36
CA VAL A 119 -3.26 20.69 31.91
C VAL A 119 -4.44 20.69 32.90
N LYS A 120 -4.86 19.52 33.37
CA LYS A 120 -5.93 19.39 34.36
C LYS A 120 -5.59 20.08 35.70
N GLU A 121 -4.37 19.92 36.16
CA GLU A 121 -3.89 20.57 37.41
C GLU A 121 -3.88 22.09 37.25
N LEU A 122 -3.34 22.61 36.16
CA LEU A 122 -3.33 24.07 35.89
C LEU A 122 -4.75 24.66 35.78
N THR A 123 -5.64 23.93 35.11
CA THR A 123 -7.05 24.36 34.99
C THR A 123 -7.76 24.33 36.33
N ALA A 124 -7.52 23.32 37.18
CA ALA A 124 -8.05 23.26 38.54
C ALA A 124 -7.50 24.40 39.40
N GLY A 125 -6.29 24.88 39.10
CA GLY A 125 -5.68 26.07 39.73
C GLY A 125 -6.24 27.42 39.23
N GLY A 126 -7.24 27.39 38.33
CA GLY A 126 -7.93 28.61 37.85
C GLY A 126 -7.41 29.17 36.53
N MET A 127 -6.51 28.46 35.83
CA MET A 127 -6.05 28.86 34.51
C MET A 127 -7.08 28.44 33.45
N ASP A 128 -7.32 29.25 32.42
CA ASP A 128 -8.14 28.83 31.28
C ASP A 128 -7.47 27.69 30.49
N GLU A 129 -8.27 26.85 29.83
CA GLU A 129 -7.79 25.64 29.21
C GLU A 129 -6.76 25.88 28.10
N GLU A 130 -6.94 26.92 27.29
CA GLU A 130 -6.02 27.24 26.19
C GLU A 130 -4.67 27.74 26.71
N THR A 131 -4.68 28.54 27.77
CA THR A 131 -3.45 28.96 28.47
C THR A 131 -2.80 27.76 29.17
N ALA A 132 -3.56 26.93 29.88
CA ALA A 132 -3.06 25.72 30.53
C ALA A 132 -2.36 24.78 29.54
N LYS A 133 -2.93 24.57 28.35
CA LYS A 133 -2.31 23.78 27.27
C LYS A 133 -0.95 24.35 26.83
N ARG A 134 -0.81 25.66 26.76
CA ARG A 134 0.47 26.29 26.38
C ARG A 134 1.47 26.31 27.52
N GLU A 135 1.01 26.46 28.74
CA GLU A 135 1.83 26.64 29.92
C GLU A 135 2.25 25.32 30.59
N ALA A 136 1.67 24.18 30.19
CA ALA A 136 2.01 22.87 30.72
C ALA A 136 3.54 22.64 30.69
N PRO A 137 4.19 22.35 31.82
CA PRO A 137 5.64 22.24 31.91
C PRO A 137 6.23 21.24 30.91
N ILE A 138 5.64 20.07 30.78
CA ILE A 138 6.14 19.04 29.85
C ILE A 138 6.04 19.47 28.37
N MET A 139 5.06 20.29 28.00
CA MET A 139 4.95 20.86 26.67
C MET A 139 6.05 21.89 26.40
N LYS A 140 6.34 22.77 27.37
CA LYS A 140 7.44 23.71 27.26
C LYS A 140 8.81 23.02 27.16
N GLU A 141 9.01 21.94 27.90
CA GLU A 141 10.22 21.13 27.80
C GLU A 141 10.35 20.50 26.40
N ALA A 142 9.25 19.96 25.82
CA ALA A 142 9.26 19.42 24.46
C ALA A 142 9.58 20.49 23.41
N GLN A 143 9.04 21.71 23.57
CA GLN A 143 9.38 22.85 22.70
C GLN A 143 10.85 23.28 22.86
N ALA A 144 11.39 23.26 24.08
CA ALA A 144 12.80 23.51 24.31
C ALA A 144 13.70 22.44 23.66
N MET A 145 13.28 21.18 23.72
CA MET A 145 13.97 20.09 23.05
C MET A 145 13.98 20.27 21.53
N LEU A 146 12.87 20.70 20.92
CA LEU A 146 12.80 20.99 19.49
C LEU A 146 13.79 22.11 19.10
N ARG A 147 13.85 23.22 19.86
CA ARG A 147 14.84 24.30 19.64
C ARG A 147 16.28 23.79 19.71
N LYS A 148 16.60 22.90 20.67
CA LYS A 148 17.92 22.27 20.78
C LYS A 148 18.21 21.37 19.56
N TRP A 149 17.22 20.61 19.08
CA TRP A 149 17.36 19.82 17.87
C TRP A 149 17.68 20.70 16.65
N GLU A 150 16.95 21.82 16.49
CA GLU A 150 17.18 22.80 15.42
C GLU A 150 18.57 23.44 15.50
N ALA A 151 19.07 23.68 16.71
CA ALA A 151 20.42 24.17 16.99
C ALA A 151 21.51 23.08 16.85
N LYS A 152 21.14 21.85 16.49
CA LYS A 152 22.07 20.70 16.38
C LYS A 152 22.81 20.38 17.69
N ASP A 153 22.13 20.57 18.84
CA ASP A 153 22.66 20.14 20.14
C ASP A 153 23.06 18.66 20.08
N PRO A 154 24.32 18.30 20.37
CA PRO A 154 24.82 16.92 20.14
C PRO A 154 24.06 15.85 20.90
N GLU A 155 23.62 16.15 22.13
CA GLU A 155 22.88 15.19 22.97
C GLU A 155 21.49 14.93 22.40
N ILE A 156 20.75 16.00 22.09
CA ILE A 156 19.37 15.89 21.58
C ILE A 156 19.35 15.34 20.17
N TYR A 157 20.31 15.74 19.34
CA TYR A 157 20.42 15.23 17.97
C TYR A 157 20.79 13.75 17.94
N GLY A 158 21.72 13.31 18.82
CA GLY A 158 22.08 11.90 18.99
C GLY A 158 20.92 11.04 19.49
N LEU A 159 20.13 11.54 20.45
CA LEU A 159 18.92 10.86 20.91
C LEU A 159 17.89 10.72 19.78
N TRP A 160 17.67 11.80 19.03
CA TRP A 160 16.78 11.81 17.88
C TRP A 160 17.21 10.79 16.81
N GLN A 161 18.50 10.70 16.47
CA GLN A 161 19.02 9.70 15.54
C GLN A 161 18.76 8.27 16.04
N THR A 162 19.02 8.03 17.32
CA THR A 162 18.83 6.71 17.94
C THR A 162 17.36 6.28 17.90
N MET A 163 16.45 7.12 18.35
CA MET A 163 15.03 6.77 18.43
C MET A 163 14.38 6.67 17.07
N ASN A 164 14.72 7.55 16.11
CA ASN A 164 14.25 7.41 14.73
C ASN A 164 14.83 6.16 14.04
N GLY A 165 16.07 5.78 14.33
CA GLY A 165 16.66 4.53 13.87
C GLY A 165 15.81 3.31 14.28
N TRP A 166 15.34 3.27 15.53
CA TRP A 166 14.43 2.21 16.00
C TRP A 166 13.11 2.21 15.24
N VAL A 167 12.56 3.40 14.93
CA VAL A 167 11.31 3.52 14.18
C VAL A 167 11.48 3.05 12.74
N TYR A 168 12.58 3.44 12.08
CA TYR A 168 12.84 3.03 10.69
C TYR A 168 12.93 1.51 10.56
N GLU A 169 13.69 0.85 11.45
CA GLU A 169 13.75 -0.61 11.50
C GLU A 169 12.37 -1.25 11.76
N GLY A 170 11.54 -0.59 12.58
CA GLY A 170 10.17 -1.01 12.84
C GLY A 170 9.29 -0.90 11.61
N PHE A 171 9.34 0.21 10.91
CA PHE A 171 8.58 0.42 9.67
C PHE A 171 9.00 -0.56 8.58
N ASP A 172 10.30 -0.83 8.42
CA ASP A 172 10.81 -1.77 7.42
C ASP A 172 10.21 -3.16 7.61
N LYS A 173 10.09 -3.64 8.86
CA LYS A 173 9.44 -4.92 9.17
C LYS A 173 7.96 -4.94 8.74
N THR A 174 7.22 -3.86 8.96
CA THR A 174 5.83 -3.77 8.54
C THR A 174 5.72 -3.69 7.02
N TYR A 175 6.60 -2.94 6.33
CA TYR A 175 6.64 -2.90 4.86
C TYR A 175 6.96 -4.27 4.27
N GLU A 176 7.94 -4.98 4.82
CA GLU A 176 8.28 -6.34 4.41
C GLU A 176 7.08 -7.28 4.61
N ALA A 177 6.40 -7.20 5.76
CA ALA A 177 5.20 -7.99 6.03
C ALA A 177 4.08 -7.74 5.01
N MET A 178 3.90 -6.50 4.59
CA MET A 178 2.96 -6.12 3.52
C MET A 178 3.46 -6.45 2.11
N GLY A 179 4.75 -6.74 1.91
CA GLY A 179 5.36 -6.90 0.59
C GLY A 179 5.41 -5.59 -0.20
N VAL A 180 5.59 -4.47 0.49
CA VAL A 180 5.71 -3.11 -0.07
C VAL A 180 7.17 -2.67 0.01
N SER A 181 7.65 -1.95 -1.00
CA SER A 181 9.03 -1.47 -1.06
C SER A 181 9.13 -0.10 -1.71
N PHE A 182 10.23 0.61 -1.45
CA PHE A 182 10.55 1.92 -2.00
C PHE A 182 11.91 1.88 -2.70
N ASP A 183 12.04 2.65 -3.77
CA ASP A 183 13.32 2.83 -4.47
C ASP A 183 14.14 3.95 -3.81
N LYS A 184 13.46 4.93 -3.19
CA LYS A 184 14.09 6.04 -2.46
C LYS A 184 13.24 6.48 -1.28
N VAL A 185 13.91 6.77 -0.17
CA VAL A 185 13.26 7.33 1.03
C VAL A 185 13.79 8.75 1.23
N TYR A 186 12.87 9.70 1.34
CA TYR A 186 13.13 11.08 1.74
C TYR A 186 12.80 11.26 3.22
N TYR A 187 13.52 12.15 3.87
CA TYR A 187 13.30 12.48 5.28
C TYR A 187 12.97 13.97 5.41
N GLU A 188 11.92 14.31 6.15
CA GLU A 188 11.53 15.71 6.36
C GLU A 188 12.68 16.52 6.97
N SER A 189 13.49 15.89 7.86
CA SER A 189 14.69 16.51 8.44
C SER A 189 15.71 17.00 7.41
N ASN A 190 15.68 16.50 6.17
CA ASN A 190 16.53 16.93 5.07
C ASN A 190 15.81 17.87 4.10
N THR A 191 14.48 17.78 4.00
CA THR A 191 13.71 18.47 2.96
C THR A 191 13.07 19.78 3.44
N TYR A 192 12.96 19.98 4.75
CA TYR A 192 12.21 21.11 5.32
C TYR A 192 12.76 22.51 4.97
N LEU A 193 14.00 22.60 4.49
CA LEU A 193 14.62 23.85 4.08
C LEU A 193 14.53 24.14 2.58
N LEU A 194 14.06 23.18 1.78
CA LEU A 194 14.12 23.24 0.32
C LEU A 194 13.26 24.35 -0.30
N GLY A 195 12.25 24.82 0.38
CA GLY A 195 11.31 25.80 -0.19
C GLY A 195 11.75 27.26 -0.15
N LYS A 196 12.82 27.61 0.57
CA LYS A 196 13.19 29.02 0.75
C LYS A 196 13.60 29.72 -0.54
N SER A 197 14.38 29.04 -1.38
CA SER A 197 14.80 29.57 -2.69
C SER A 197 13.63 29.81 -3.64
N ILE A 198 12.59 28.98 -3.58
CA ILE A 198 11.37 29.16 -4.37
C ILE A 198 10.57 30.37 -3.91
N VAL A 199 10.60 30.67 -2.60
CA VAL A 199 9.95 31.87 -2.07
C VAL A 199 10.66 33.12 -2.58
N GLU A 200 11.99 33.13 -2.61
CA GLU A 200 12.78 34.23 -3.19
C GLU A 200 12.46 34.42 -4.67
N GLU A 201 12.46 33.34 -5.43
CA GLU A 201 12.09 33.35 -6.87
C GLU A 201 10.68 33.91 -7.08
N GLY A 202 9.73 33.52 -6.26
CA GLY A 202 8.35 33.99 -6.36
C GLY A 202 8.17 35.48 -6.01
N LEU A 203 8.98 36.00 -5.08
CA LEU A 203 9.04 37.43 -4.77
C LEU A 203 9.64 38.21 -5.95
N ASP A 204 10.73 37.74 -6.52
CA ASP A 204 11.40 38.37 -7.68
C ASP A 204 10.51 38.41 -8.91
N LYS A 205 9.69 37.37 -9.12
CA LYS A 205 8.69 37.28 -10.20
C LYS A 205 7.41 38.06 -9.92
N GLY A 206 7.24 38.63 -8.72
CA GLY A 206 6.00 39.30 -8.31
C GLY A 206 4.79 38.37 -8.14
N VAL A 207 5.01 37.06 -8.09
CA VAL A 207 3.97 36.04 -7.81
C VAL A 207 3.65 36.01 -6.30
N PHE A 208 4.66 36.25 -5.47
CA PHE A 208 4.50 36.35 -4.02
C PHE A 208 4.72 37.79 -3.58
N PHE A 209 4.17 38.14 -2.42
CA PHE A 209 4.30 39.45 -1.83
C PHE A 209 4.58 39.37 -0.34
N ARG A 210 5.21 40.42 0.20
CA ARG A 210 5.54 40.52 1.63
C ARG A 210 4.56 41.49 2.32
N LYS A 211 4.05 41.07 3.48
CA LYS A 211 3.25 41.93 4.36
C LYS A 211 4.14 42.72 5.30
N GLU A 212 3.56 43.72 5.99
CA GLU A 212 4.25 44.60 6.94
C GLU A 212 4.92 43.85 8.09
N ASP A 213 4.35 42.74 8.53
CA ASP A 213 4.90 41.85 9.56
C ASP A 213 6.07 40.97 9.07
N GLY A 214 6.51 41.16 7.82
CA GLY A 214 7.58 40.38 7.17
C GLY A 214 7.17 39.06 6.62
N SER A 215 5.94 38.61 6.82
CA SER A 215 5.41 37.33 6.28
C SER A 215 5.28 37.39 4.76
N VAL A 216 5.45 36.23 4.09
CA VAL A 216 5.34 36.10 2.63
C VAL A 216 4.11 35.29 2.26
N TRP A 217 3.36 35.80 1.32
CA TRP A 217 2.06 35.28 0.89
C TRP A 217 1.97 35.14 -0.62
N CYS A 218 1.11 34.21 -1.08
CA CYS A 218 0.65 34.11 -2.45
C CYS A 218 -0.84 34.46 -2.52
N ASP A 219 -1.21 35.35 -3.43
CA ASP A 219 -2.63 35.71 -3.66
C ASP A 219 -3.25 34.74 -4.66
N LEU A 220 -4.27 34.01 -4.21
CA LEU A 220 -5.04 33.06 -5.01
C LEU A 220 -6.52 33.46 -5.12
N THR A 221 -6.86 34.70 -4.74
CA THR A 221 -8.25 35.18 -4.72
C THR A 221 -8.87 35.23 -6.11
N ALA A 222 -8.06 35.53 -7.15
CA ALA A 222 -8.50 35.48 -8.54
C ALA A 222 -8.86 34.05 -9.01
N ASP A 223 -8.36 33.03 -8.34
CA ASP A 223 -8.62 31.60 -8.59
C ASP A 223 -9.74 31.06 -7.68
N GLY A 224 -10.42 31.94 -6.93
CA GLY A 224 -11.49 31.58 -6.01
C GLY A 224 -11.02 30.94 -4.70
N LEU A 225 -9.75 31.10 -4.33
CA LEU A 225 -9.15 30.59 -3.11
C LEU A 225 -8.67 31.76 -2.22
N ASP A 226 -8.26 31.44 -0.98
CA ASP A 226 -7.71 32.44 -0.06
C ASP A 226 -6.25 32.76 -0.36
N GLN A 227 -5.76 33.88 0.19
CA GLN A 227 -4.31 34.15 0.26
C GLN A 227 -3.62 33.06 1.07
N LYS A 228 -2.49 32.56 0.56
CA LYS A 228 -1.71 31.49 1.19
C LYS A 228 -0.41 32.01 1.80
N LEU A 229 -0.26 31.75 3.09
CA LEU A 229 1.00 31.98 3.82
C LEU A 229 2.06 31.01 3.35
N LEU A 230 3.25 31.51 3.04
CA LEU A 230 4.44 30.74 2.65
C LEU A 230 5.57 30.86 3.68
N LEU A 231 5.85 32.06 4.18
CA LEU A 231 6.77 32.28 5.30
C LEU A 231 6.08 33.09 6.38
N ARG A 232 6.34 32.74 7.64
CA ARG A 232 5.93 33.57 8.78
C ARG A 232 6.81 34.82 8.88
N GLY A 233 6.39 35.81 9.66
CA GLY A 233 7.14 37.04 9.86
C GLY A 233 8.57 36.84 10.42
N ASP A 234 8.80 35.77 11.15
CA ASP A 234 10.12 35.33 11.62
C ASP A 234 10.97 34.58 10.59
N GLY A 235 10.46 34.43 9.34
CA GLY A 235 11.14 33.73 8.24
C GLY A 235 11.05 32.21 8.31
N THR A 236 10.24 31.63 9.21
CA THR A 236 10.02 30.18 9.26
C THR A 236 9.05 29.72 8.18
N SER A 237 9.36 28.58 7.57
CA SER A 237 8.55 27.95 6.53
C SER A 237 7.29 27.31 7.11
N VAL A 238 6.25 27.23 6.28
CA VAL A 238 5.07 26.38 6.50
C VAL A 238 5.13 25.14 5.62
N TYR A 239 4.22 24.17 5.86
CA TYR A 239 4.20 22.92 5.07
C TYR A 239 4.12 23.16 3.55
N MET A 240 3.31 24.14 3.12
CA MET A 240 3.20 24.48 1.69
C MET A 240 4.56 24.82 1.08
N THR A 241 5.38 25.59 1.77
CA THR A 241 6.71 25.98 1.29
C THR A 241 7.65 24.78 1.16
N GLN A 242 7.57 23.85 2.11
CA GLN A 242 8.37 22.61 2.08
C GLN A 242 7.95 21.74 0.88
N ASP A 243 6.66 21.63 0.62
CA ASP A 243 6.13 20.83 -0.48
C ASP A 243 6.45 21.44 -1.85
N LEU A 244 6.41 22.77 -1.98
CA LEU A 244 6.87 23.48 -3.17
C LEU A 244 8.34 23.13 -3.46
N GLY A 245 9.20 23.23 -2.46
CA GLY A 245 10.62 22.94 -2.57
C GLY A 245 10.90 21.47 -2.89
N THR A 246 10.17 20.57 -2.25
CA THR A 246 10.30 19.13 -2.47
C THR A 246 9.87 18.74 -3.89
N ALA A 247 8.72 19.25 -4.36
CA ALA A 247 8.25 19.00 -5.73
C ALA A 247 9.25 19.52 -6.77
N TYR A 248 9.72 20.76 -6.62
CA TYR A 248 10.72 21.35 -7.52
C TYR A 248 11.99 20.50 -7.59
N THR A 249 12.54 20.12 -6.45
CA THR A 249 13.78 19.33 -6.36
C THR A 249 13.61 17.99 -7.07
N ARG A 250 12.48 17.30 -6.85
CA ARG A 250 12.20 15.99 -7.46
C ARG A 250 12.10 16.05 -8.97
N PHE A 251 11.34 17.00 -9.52
CA PHE A 251 11.24 17.18 -10.97
C PHE A 251 12.59 17.49 -11.60
N LYS A 252 13.41 18.32 -10.95
CA LYS A 252 14.73 18.70 -11.44
C LYS A 252 15.75 17.56 -11.38
N GLU A 253 15.84 16.86 -10.24
CA GLU A 253 16.85 15.83 -10.02
C GLU A 253 16.53 14.53 -10.74
N GLU A 254 15.28 14.09 -10.72
CA GLU A 254 14.87 12.79 -11.27
C GLU A 254 14.37 12.89 -12.71
N ARG A 255 14.26 14.10 -13.28
CA ARG A 255 13.74 14.35 -14.64
C ARG A 255 12.39 13.67 -14.86
N LEU A 256 11.44 13.97 -13.99
CA LEU A 256 10.12 13.35 -13.99
C LEU A 256 9.26 13.87 -15.14
N ASP A 257 8.49 12.96 -15.73
CA ASP A 257 7.37 13.30 -16.60
C ASP A 257 6.08 13.50 -15.80
N ASP A 258 5.85 12.67 -14.78
CA ASP A 258 4.68 12.77 -13.90
C ASP A 258 5.05 12.47 -12.46
N MET A 259 4.30 13.07 -11.53
CA MET A 259 4.37 12.78 -10.11
C MET A 259 2.99 12.51 -9.52
N ILE A 260 2.85 11.40 -8.82
CA ILE A 260 1.61 10.97 -8.19
C ILE A 260 1.81 10.95 -6.67
N TYR A 261 1.03 11.76 -5.96
CA TYR A 261 0.93 11.76 -4.50
C TYR A 261 -0.27 10.93 -4.07
N VAL A 262 -0.03 9.85 -3.34
CA VAL A 262 -1.08 8.98 -2.80
C VAL A 262 -1.39 9.45 -1.37
N VAL A 263 -2.41 10.27 -1.23
CA VAL A 263 -2.75 10.95 0.03
C VAL A 263 -4.27 10.96 0.22
N GLY A 264 -4.74 10.93 1.46
CA GLY A 264 -6.17 10.97 1.79
C GLY A 264 -6.89 12.22 1.27
N ASN A 265 -8.18 12.08 1.06
CA ASN A 265 -9.03 13.12 0.46
C ASN A 265 -9.15 14.40 1.30
N GLU A 266 -8.79 14.36 2.59
CA GLU A 266 -8.71 15.53 3.45
C GLU A 266 -7.65 16.55 2.99
N GLN A 267 -6.70 16.14 2.13
CA GLN A 267 -5.65 17.01 1.59
C GLN A 267 -5.96 17.56 0.18
N ASN A 268 -7.16 17.36 -0.34
CA ASN A 268 -7.55 17.85 -1.68
C ASN A 268 -7.23 19.33 -1.90
N TYR A 269 -7.61 20.17 -0.93
CA TYR A 269 -7.35 21.61 -0.98
C TYR A 269 -5.86 21.94 -1.00
N HIS A 270 -5.06 21.24 -0.19
CA HIS A 270 -3.61 21.44 -0.13
C HIS A 270 -2.94 21.17 -1.50
N PHE A 271 -3.27 20.06 -2.16
CA PHE A 271 -2.72 19.73 -3.48
C PHE A 271 -3.23 20.64 -4.60
N GLN A 272 -4.47 21.10 -4.51
CA GLN A 272 -4.99 22.12 -5.43
C GLN A 272 -4.16 23.40 -5.33
N VAL A 273 -3.90 23.89 -4.12
CA VAL A 273 -3.07 25.08 -3.86
C VAL A 273 -1.64 24.86 -4.34
N LEU A 274 -1.02 23.71 -4.03
CA LEU A 274 0.34 23.36 -4.47
C LEU A 274 0.49 23.49 -5.98
N LYS A 275 -0.38 22.83 -6.75
CA LYS A 275 -0.37 22.89 -8.23
C LYS A 275 -0.52 24.31 -8.74
N LEU A 276 -1.46 25.05 -8.17
CA LEU A 276 -1.75 26.41 -8.60
C LEU A 276 -0.56 27.35 -8.38
N ILE A 277 0.09 27.27 -7.23
CA ILE A 277 1.27 28.09 -6.94
C ILE A 277 2.43 27.75 -7.88
N LEU A 278 2.69 26.47 -8.11
CA LEU A 278 3.73 26.02 -9.05
C LEU A 278 3.46 26.49 -10.48
N GLY A 279 2.19 26.44 -10.91
CA GLY A 279 1.77 26.96 -12.21
C GLY A 279 1.96 28.48 -12.33
N LYS A 280 1.62 29.26 -11.29
CA LYS A 280 1.86 30.72 -11.25
C LYS A 280 3.33 31.09 -11.28
N LEU A 281 4.19 30.23 -10.73
CA LEU A 281 5.66 30.38 -10.83
C LEU A 281 6.20 30.09 -12.24
N GLY A 282 5.36 29.56 -13.13
CA GLY A 282 5.71 29.25 -14.51
C GLY A 282 6.30 27.86 -14.72
N TYR A 283 6.16 26.95 -13.76
CA TYR A 283 6.61 25.57 -13.92
C TYR A 283 5.61 24.75 -14.72
N GLY A 284 5.88 24.51 -16.02
CA GLY A 284 4.98 23.77 -16.92
C GLY A 284 4.69 22.34 -16.48
N TRP A 285 5.55 21.74 -15.66
CA TRP A 285 5.33 20.41 -15.07
C TRP A 285 4.32 20.40 -13.92
N ALA A 286 3.84 21.54 -13.47
CA ALA A 286 2.81 21.59 -12.40
C ALA A 286 1.54 20.82 -12.79
N ASP A 287 1.16 20.80 -14.08
CA ASP A 287 0.02 20.03 -14.58
C ASP A 287 0.23 18.51 -14.50
N HIS A 288 1.48 18.08 -14.45
CA HIS A 288 1.89 16.68 -14.31
C HIS A 288 1.94 16.18 -12.86
N ILE A 289 1.48 16.98 -11.90
CA ILE A 289 1.27 16.55 -10.52
C ILE A 289 -0.15 16.02 -10.39
N THR A 290 -0.28 14.78 -9.95
CA THR A 290 -1.57 14.15 -9.66
C THR A 290 -1.68 13.84 -8.16
N HIS A 291 -2.76 14.28 -7.54
CA HIS A 291 -3.17 13.81 -6.22
C HIS A 291 -4.11 12.61 -6.40
N LEU A 292 -3.60 11.41 -6.16
CA LEU A 292 -4.44 10.22 -6.02
C LEU A 292 -5.12 10.30 -4.65
N SER A 293 -6.23 11.03 -4.63
CA SER A 293 -7.07 11.24 -3.46
C SER A 293 -7.84 9.97 -3.14
N TYR A 294 -7.64 9.40 -1.95
CA TYR A 294 -8.36 8.19 -1.55
C TYR A 294 -9.26 8.41 -0.34
N GLY A 295 -10.38 7.64 -0.31
CA GLY A 295 -11.32 7.66 0.81
C GLY A 295 -10.79 6.88 2.01
N LYS A 296 -11.37 7.12 3.18
CA LYS A 296 -11.00 6.46 4.44
C LYS A 296 -11.33 4.96 4.41
N VAL A 297 -10.59 4.19 5.23
CA VAL A 297 -10.95 2.83 5.59
C VAL A 297 -11.39 2.82 7.06
N GLU A 298 -12.53 2.20 7.31
CA GLU A 298 -13.16 2.13 8.62
C GLU A 298 -13.39 0.67 9.00
N LEU A 299 -13.50 0.39 10.29
CA LEU A 299 -13.87 -0.92 10.82
C LEU A 299 -15.30 -0.90 11.31
N PRO A 300 -16.03 -2.05 11.27
CA PRO A 300 -17.32 -2.18 11.92
C PRO A 300 -17.22 -1.84 13.42
N GLU A 301 -18.15 -1.08 13.94
CA GLU A 301 -18.16 -0.65 15.35
C GLU A 301 -17.99 -1.87 16.28
N GLY A 302 -16.99 -1.80 17.16
CA GLY A 302 -16.73 -2.79 18.21
C GLY A 302 -15.85 -3.97 17.82
N LYS A 303 -15.41 -4.13 16.57
CA LYS A 303 -14.64 -5.31 16.12
C LYS A 303 -13.13 -5.23 16.33
N MET A 304 -12.54 -4.07 16.38
CA MET A 304 -11.11 -3.91 16.74
C MET A 304 -10.96 -2.63 17.56
N LYS A 305 -10.74 -2.76 18.84
CA LYS A 305 -10.29 -1.65 19.68
C LYS A 305 -8.76 -1.73 19.73
N SER A 306 -8.05 -0.67 19.33
CA SER A 306 -6.66 -0.52 19.75
C SER A 306 -6.62 -0.59 21.29
N ARG A 307 -5.52 -1.05 21.86
CA ARG A 307 -5.33 -1.08 23.33
C ARG A 307 -5.58 0.28 23.99
N GLU A 308 -5.68 1.34 23.19
CA GLU A 308 -5.86 2.74 23.60
C GLU A 308 -7.03 3.46 22.91
N GLY A 309 -7.87 2.78 22.16
CA GLY A 309 -9.23 3.25 21.79
C GLY A 309 -9.34 4.11 20.52
N THR A 310 -8.29 4.38 19.72
CA THR A 310 -8.38 5.39 18.67
C THR A 310 -7.93 4.97 17.26
N VAL A 311 -6.98 4.02 17.12
CA VAL A 311 -6.46 3.64 15.79
C VAL A 311 -6.03 2.16 15.80
N VAL A 312 -6.36 1.42 14.73
CA VAL A 312 -5.95 0.02 14.58
C VAL A 312 -4.52 -0.05 14.08
N ASP A 313 -3.63 -0.63 14.88
CA ASP A 313 -2.25 -0.88 14.55
C ASP A 313 -2.13 -1.82 13.33
N ALA A 314 -1.15 -1.54 12.45
CA ALA A 314 -0.98 -2.32 11.22
C ALA A 314 -0.51 -3.75 11.49
N ASP A 315 0.41 -3.94 12.44
CA ASP A 315 0.94 -5.26 12.76
C ASP A 315 -0.13 -6.10 13.48
N ASP A 316 -0.88 -5.51 14.42
CA ASP A 316 -2.01 -6.17 15.09
C ASP A 316 -3.07 -6.63 14.07
N LEU A 317 -3.36 -5.81 13.05
CA LEU A 317 -4.30 -6.19 12.00
C LEU A 317 -3.77 -7.32 11.12
N ILE A 318 -2.49 -7.27 10.73
CA ILE A 318 -1.86 -8.35 9.96
C ILE A 318 -1.91 -9.66 10.74
N ASP A 319 -1.58 -9.63 12.03
CA ASP A 319 -1.61 -10.83 12.90
C ASP A 319 -3.03 -11.37 13.08
N GLU A 320 -4.02 -10.48 13.23
CA GLU A 320 -5.44 -10.86 13.29
C GLU A 320 -5.89 -11.55 11.99
N MET A 321 -5.49 -11.01 10.83
CA MET A 321 -5.81 -11.61 9.53
C MET A 321 -5.20 -12.99 9.37
N VAL A 322 -3.95 -13.18 9.80
CA VAL A 322 -3.27 -14.49 9.77
C VAL A 322 -3.97 -15.49 10.68
N ARG A 323 -4.32 -15.07 11.90
CA ARG A 323 -5.04 -15.92 12.86
C ARG A 323 -6.42 -16.31 12.35
N THR A 324 -7.21 -15.34 11.87
CA THR A 324 -8.55 -15.61 11.31
C THR A 324 -8.46 -16.57 10.12
N ALA A 325 -7.46 -16.41 9.25
CA ALA A 325 -7.22 -17.34 8.14
C ALA A 325 -6.85 -18.74 8.62
N TYR A 326 -6.06 -18.86 9.68
CA TYR A 326 -5.71 -20.14 10.28
C TYR A 326 -6.96 -20.85 10.84
N ASP A 327 -7.75 -20.15 11.66
CA ASP A 327 -8.94 -20.70 12.30
C ASP A 327 -9.97 -21.16 11.26
N MET A 328 -10.28 -20.33 10.27
CA MET A 328 -11.22 -20.68 9.19
C MET A 328 -10.71 -21.82 8.31
N SER A 329 -9.41 -21.88 8.03
CA SER A 329 -8.83 -22.98 7.25
C SER A 329 -8.84 -24.30 8.04
N GLN A 330 -8.67 -24.26 9.34
CA GLN A 330 -8.82 -25.42 10.23
C GLN A 330 -10.28 -25.90 10.28
N GLU A 331 -11.24 -25.00 10.51
CA GLU A 331 -12.67 -25.32 10.53
C GLU A 331 -13.14 -26.01 9.23
N LEU A 332 -12.52 -25.65 8.11
CA LEU A 332 -12.81 -26.23 6.79
C LEU A 332 -11.96 -27.48 6.47
N GLY A 333 -11.16 -27.99 7.42
CA GLY A 333 -10.30 -29.18 7.21
C GLY A 333 -9.21 -28.98 6.14
N LYS A 334 -8.84 -27.74 5.84
CA LYS A 334 -7.87 -27.44 4.76
C LYS A 334 -6.41 -27.54 5.21
N LEU A 335 -6.17 -27.72 6.51
CA LEU A 335 -4.84 -27.79 7.13
C LEU A 335 -4.55 -29.16 7.77
N ASP A 336 -5.46 -30.14 7.63
CA ASP A 336 -5.37 -31.44 8.32
C ASP A 336 -4.09 -32.23 8.03
N ASP A 337 -3.57 -32.09 6.79
CA ASP A 337 -2.34 -32.79 6.34
C ASP A 337 -1.09 -31.90 6.41
N ALA A 338 -1.20 -30.64 6.88
CA ALA A 338 -0.10 -29.69 6.90
C ALA A 338 0.69 -29.77 8.21
N THR A 339 2.02 -29.66 8.14
CA THR A 339 2.83 -29.43 9.34
C THR A 339 2.48 -28.05 9.95
N PRO A 340 2.75 -27.82 11.26
CA PRO A 340 2.48 -26.53 11.90
C PRO A 340 3.10 -25.34 11.16
N ASP A 341 4.33 -25.48 10.64
CA ASP A 341 5.01 -24.44 9.90
C ASP A 341 4.37 -24.18 8.52
N GLU A 342 3.92 -25.23 7.86
CA GLU A 342 3.15 -25.10 6.59
C GLU A 342 1.79 -24.48 6.81
N ALA A 343 1.08 -24.89 7.85
CA ALA A 343 -0.20 -24.32 8.23
C ALA A 343 -0.08 -22.81 8.49
N MET A 344 0.95 -22.39 9.22
CA MET A 344 1.21 -20.98 9.49
C MET A 344 1.57 -20.21 8.21
N ARG A 345 2.39 -20.78 7.32
CA ARG A 345 2.71 -20.14 6.02
C ARG A 345 1.49 -20.00 5.14
N ILE A 346 0.65 -21.04 5.03
CA ILE A 346 -0.61 -21.00 4.26
C ILE A 346 -1.53 -19.93 4.84
N SER A 347 -1.69 -19.89 6.16
CA SER A 347 -2.55 -18.92 6.84
C SER A 347 -2.08 -17.48 6.63
N ARG A 348 -0.76 -17.25 6.65
CA ARG A 348 -0.18 -15.95 6.32
C ARG A 348 -0.47 -15.54 4.86
N MET A 349 -0.38 -16.48 3.92
CA MET A 349 -0.71 -16.25 2.51
C MET A 349 -2.16 -15.88 2.31
N VAL A 350 -3.05 -16.66 2.91
CA VAL A 350 -4.51 -16.47 2.81
C VAL A 350 -4.90 -15.15 3.48
N GLY A 351 -4.44 -14.92 4.71
CA GLY A 351 -4.76 -13.72 5.48
C GLY A 351 -4.29 -12.43 4.82
N LEU A 352 -3.04 -12.38 4.36
CA LEU A 352 -2.51 -11.22 3.64
C LEU A 352 -3.16 -11.04 2.26
N GLY A 353 -3.42 -12.13 1.54
CA GLY A 353 -4.14 -12.08 0.27
C GLY A 353 -5.55 -11.54 0.44
N ALA A 354 -6.25 -11.96 1.50
CA ALA A 354 -7.57 -11.47 1.85
C ALA A 354 -7.57 -9.98 2.17
N LEU A 355 -6.67 -9.53 3.05
CA LEU A 355 -6.51 -8.12 3.42
C LEU A 355 -6.26 -7.23 2.21
N LYS A 356 -5.26 -7.59 1.41
CA LYS A 356 -4.85 -6.80 0.23
C LYS A 356 -5.96 -6.72 -0.81
N TYR A 357 -6.54 -7.87 -1.15
CA TYR A 357 -7.61 -7.90 -2.14
C TYR A 357 -8.82 -7.08 -1.70
N PHE A 358 -9.26 -7.24 -0.45
CA PHE A 358 -10.43 -6.54 0.07
C PHE A 358 -10.27 -5.02 0.01
N ILE A 359 -9.07 -4.53 0.33
CA ILE A 359 -8.76 -3.11 0.22
C ILE A 359 -8.69 -2.64 -1.23
N LEU A 360 -8.09 -3.44 -2.13
CA LEU A 360 -7.80 -3.04 -3.50
C LEU A 360 -8.98 -3.24 -4.47
N LYS A 361 -9.96 -4.10 -4.15
CA LYS A 361 -11.14 -4.30 -4.99
C LYS A 361 -12.10 -3.09 -5.01
N VAL A 362 -11.97 -2.20 -4.04
CA VAL A 362 -12.79 -0.98 -3.92
C VAL A 362 -12.11 0.18 -4.63
N ASP A 363 -12.88 0.98 -5.39
CA ASP A 363 -12.36 2.20 -6.01
C ASP A 363 -11.63 3.06 -4.97
N PRO A 364 -10.41 3.52 -5.25
CA PRO A 364 -9.62 4.30 -4.28
C PRO A 364 -10.37 5.50 -3.69
N ARG A 365 -11.18 6.18 -4.47
CA ARG A 365 -11.88 7.41 -4.08
C ARG A 365 -13.00 7.17 -3.06
N LYS A 366 -13.47 5.92 -2.94
CA LYS A 366 -14.58 5.56 -2.03
C LYS A 366 -14.06 5.29 -0.62
N THR A 367 -14.80 5.76 0.38
CA THR A 367 -14.69 5.25 1.75
C THR A 367 -15.14 3.79 1.78
N MET A 368 -14.46 2.97 2.56
CA MET A 368 -14.76 1.55 2.67
C MET A 368 -14.82 1.08 4.13
N LEU A 369 -15.66 0.09 4.37
CA LEU A 369 -15.69 -0.66 5.61
C LEU A 369 -14.89 -1.96 5.42
N PHE A 370 -13.94 -2.23 6.31
CA PHE A 370 -13.13 -3.44 6.29
C PHE A 370 -13.58 -4.40 7.39
N ASP A 371 -14.06 -5.59 7.01
CA ASP A 371 -14.39 -6.68 7.92
C ASP A 371 -13.41 -7.85 7.73
N PRO A 372 -12.58 -8.20 8.73
CA PRO A 372 -11.63 -9.30 8.65
C PRO A 372 -12.25 -10.64 8.25
N ARG A 373 -13.40 -11.00 8.82
CA ARG A 373 -14.05 -12.28 8.54
C ARG A 373 -14.64 -12.34 7.13
N GLU A 374 -15.32 -11.28 6.71
CA GLU A 374 -15.88 -11.20 5.36
C GLU A 374 -14.78 -11.26 4.28
N SER A 375 -13.60 -10.69 4.58
CA SER A 375 -12.49 -10.65 3.64
C SER A 375 -11.85 -12.02 3.36
N ILE A 376 -12.01 -13.01 4.25
CA ILE A 376 -11.41 -14.36 4.16
C ILE A 376 -12.39 -15.41 3.60
N ASP A 377 -13.64 -15.06 3.32
CA ASP A 377 -14.61 -16.01 2.75
C ASP A 377 -14.07 -16.65 1.44
N PHE A 378 -13.99 -17.98 1.42
CA PHE A 378 -13.50 -18.76 0.28
C PHE A 378 -14.49 -18.86 -0.90
N ASN A 379 -15.76 -18.48 -0.69
CA ASN A 379 -16.83 -18.55 -1.70
C ASN A 379 -17.27 -17.15 -2.18
N GLY A 380 -16.81 -16.10 -1.50
CA GLY A 380 -17.18 -14.71 -1.78
C GLY A 380 -16.27 -14.02 -2.80
N ASN A 381 -16.51 -12.73 -3.01
CA ASN A 381 -15.63 -11.86 -3.79
C ASN A 381 -14.40 -11.48 -2.94
N THR A 382 -13.45 -12.41 -2.82
CA THR A 382 -12.31 -12.34 -1.90
C THR A 382 -11.01 -12.78 -2.55
N GLY A 383 -9.88 -12.41 -1.93
CA GLY A 383 -8.55 -12.88 -2.33
C GLY A 383 -8.41 -14.41 -2.25
N PRO A 384 -8.81 -15.06 -1.14
CA PRO A 384 -8.80 -16.51 -1.01
C PRO A 384 -9.54 -17.25 -2.11
N PHE A 385 -10.67 -16.74 -2.61
CA PHE A 385 -11.37 -17.34 -3.75
C PHE A 385 -10.49 -17.40 -5.02
N ILE A 386 -9.76 -16.32 -5.30
CA ILE A 386 -8.86 -16.25 -6.47
C ILE A 386 -7.66 -17.18 -6.28
N GLN A 387 -7.04 -17.17 -5.09
CA GLN A 387 -5.92 -18.06 -4.75
C GLN A 387 -6.32 -19.53 -4.86
N TYR A 388 -7.51 -19.85 -4.36
CA TYR A 388 -8.04 -21.22 -4.41
C TYR A 388 -8.34 -21.69 -5.85
N THR A 389 -8.85 -20.79 -6.69
CA THR A 389 -9.05 -21.10 -8.11
C THR A 389 -7.73 -21.45 -8.79
N HIS A 390 -6.67 -20.68 -8.54
CA HIS A 390 -5.33 -20.99 -9.06
C HIS A 390 -4.82 -22.35 -8.56
N ALA A 391 -4.91 -22.64 -7.27
CA ALA A 391 -4.52 -23.91 -6.68
C ALA A 391 -5.30 -25.09 -7.28
N ARG A 392 -6.61 -24.92 -7.52
CA ARG A 392 -7.46 -25.91 -8.23
C ARG A 392 -6.93 -26.22 -9.62
N ILE A 393 -6.62 -25.20 -10.41
CA ILE A 393 -6.06 -25.40 -11.76
C ILE A 393 -4.74 -26.17 -11.69
N LYS A 394 -3.84 -25.78 -10.79
CA LYS A 394 -2.55 -26.47 -10.60
C LYS A 394 -2.74 -27.94 -10.21
N SER A 395 -3.71 -28.27 -9.38
CA SER A 395 -4.06 -29.65 -9.05
C SER A 395 -4.56 -30.43 -10.27
N VAL A 396 -5.36 -29.80 -11.13
CA VAL A 396 -5.83 -30.43 -12.39
C VAL A 396 -4.65 -30.73 -13.32
N LEU A 397 -3.75 -29.76 -13.49
CA LEU A 397 -2.54 -29.92 -14.33
C LEU A 397 -1.64 -31.04 -13.80
N ARG A 398 -1.44 -31.14 -12.49
CA ARG A 398 -0.67 -32.23 -11.88
C ARG A 398 -1.31 -33.58 -12.13
N LYS A 399 -2.64 -33.73 -11.87
CA LYS A 399 -3.37 -34.96 -12.11
C LYS A 399 -3.38 -35.39 -13.60
N ALA A 400 -3.32 -34.40 -14.49
CA ALA A 400 -3.15 -34.66 -15.92
C ALA A 400 -1.77 -35.25 -16.24
N ALA A 401 -0.72 -34.62 -15.71
CA ALA A 401 0.66 -35.08 -15.90
C ALA A 401 0.87 -36.49 -15.36
N GLU A 402 0.28 -36.87 -14.20
CA GLU A 402 0.29 -38.23 -13.66
C GLU A 402 -0.33 -39.27 -14.63
N ARG A 403 -1.20 -38.81 -15.53
CA ARG A 403 -1.84 -39.65 -16.59
C ARG A 403 -1.15 -39.53 -17.95
N GLY A 404 -0.01 -38.83 -18.02
CA GLY A 404 0.70 -38.59 -19.28
C GLY A 404 0.02 -37.55 -20.18
N ILE A 405 -0.96 -36.79 -19.68
CA ILE A 405 -1.66 -35.73 -20.42
C ILE A 405 -1.01 -34.40 -20.08
N VAL A 406 -0.52 -33.66 -21.08
CA VAL A 406 0.11 -32.34 -20.93
C VAL A 406 -0.65 -31.30 -21.75
N PRO A 407 -0.64 -30.05 -21.33
CA PRO A 407 -1.13 -28.94 -22.15
C PRO A 407 -0.40 -28.88 -23.48
N ALA A 408 -1.07 -28.49 -24.54
CA ALA A 408 -0.44 -28.26 -25.83
C ALA A 408 0.31 -26.91 -25.82
N SER A 409 1.42 -26.85 -26.55
CA SER A 409 2.16 -25.59 -26.78
C SER A 409 1.37 -24.63 -27.67
N GLU A 410 0.51 -25.16 -28.53
CA GLU A 410 -0.38 -24.43 -29.43
C GLU A 410 -1.76 -25.07 -29.45
N LEU A 411 -2.78 -24.24 -29.52
CA LEU A 411 -4.17 -24.65 -29.62
C LEU A 411 -4.62 -24.63 -31.08
N HIS A 412 -5.05 -25.81 -31.58
CA HIS A 412 -5.62 -25.94 -32.92
C HIS A 412 -7.03 -26.55 -32.82
N SER A 413 -8.03 -25.70 -32.52
CA SER A 413 -9.42 -26.15 -32.41
C SER A 413 -10.35 -25.21 -33.17
N SER A 414 -11.23 -25.78 -33.98
CA SER A 414 -12.33 -25.07 -34.63
C SER A 414 -13.68 -25.26 -33.92
N ALA A 415 -13.74 -26.19 -32.95
CA ALA A 415 -14.97 -26.58 -32.26
C ALA A 415 -14.94 -26.17 -30.76
N LEU A 416 -14.84 -24.87 -30.51
CA LEU A 416 -14.93 -24.31 -29.17
C LEU A 416 -16.41 -24.09 -28.79
N SER A 417 -16.76 -24.37 -27.53
CA SER A 417 -18.07 -24.02 -26.99
C SER A 417 -18.20 -22.49 -26.74
N THR A 418 -19.40 -22.02 -26.50
CA THR A 418 -19.67 -20.63 -26.17
C THR A 418 -18.92 -20.19 -24.89
N GLU A 419 -18.84 -21.07 -23.89
CA GLU A 419 -18.18 -20.87 -22.61
C GLU A 419 -16.66 -20.82 -22.76
N GLU A 420 -16.09 -21.71 -23.60
CA GLU A 420 -14.67 -21.72 -23.95
C GLU A 420 -14.27 -20.43 -24.66
N VAL A 421 -15.10 -19.98 -25.62
CA VAL A 421 -14.93 -18.68 -26.27
C VAL A 421 -15.07 -17.51 -25.27
N GLY A 422 -16.02 -17.60 -24.33
CA GLY A 422 -16.19 -16.61 -23.27
C GLY A 422 -14.94 -16.42 -22.42
N LEU A 423 -14.32 -17.53 -21.98
CA LEU A 423 -13.05 -17.49 -21.24
C LEU A 423 -11.91 -16.88 -22.08
N ILE A 424 -11.80 -17.26 -23.36
CA ILE A 424 -10.75 -16.73 -24.23
C ILE A 424 -10.92 -15.22 -24.45
N LYS A 425 -12.14 -14.72 -24.57
CA LYS A 425 -12.40 -13.27 -24.62
C LYS A 425 -11.90 -12.56 -23.36
N MET A 426 -12.23 -13.10 -22.19
CA MET A 426 -11.75 -12.53 -20.94
C MET A 426 -10.23 -12.52 -20.86
N LEU A 427 -9.56 -13.59 -21.28
CA LEU A 427 -8.10 -13.65 -21.34
C LEU A 427 -7.52 -12.59 -22.29
N ALA A 428 -8.16 -12.40 -23.46
CA ALA A 428 -7.74 -11.39 -24.45
C ALA A 428 -7.93 -9.95 -23.97
N ASP A 429 -8.87 -9.69 -23.05
CA ASP A 429 -9.15 -8.37 -22.49
C ASP A 429 -8.15 -7.91 -21.41
N TYR A 430 -7.26 -8.81 -20.95
CA TYR A 430 -6.33 -8.51 -19.86
C TYR A 430 -5.42 -7.28 -20.10
N PRO A 431 -4.76 -7.13 -21.28
CA PRO A 431 -3.96 -5.93 -21.55
C PRO A 431 -4.78 -4.64 -21.50
N GLY A 432 -6.03 -4.69 -21.97
CA GLY A 432 -6.97 -3.57 -21.87
C GLY A 432 -7.31 -3.19 -20.42
N ALA A 433 -7.48 -4.20 -19.56
CA ALA A 433 -7.70 -3.97 -18.13
C ALA A 433 -6.47 -3.33 -17.45
N VAL A 434 -5.26 -3.75 -17.80
CA VAL A 434 -4.01 -3.13 -17.31
C VAL A 434 -3.91 -1.68 -17.76
N ALA A 435 -4.16 -1.40 -19.04
CA ALA A 435 -4.13 -0.04 -19.58
C ALA A 435 -5.17 0.86 -18.89
N GLN A 436 -6.39 0.38 -18.69
CA GLN A 436 -7.46 1.10 -17.99
C GLN A 436 -7.08 1.40 -16.53
N ALA A 437 -6.54 0.41 -15.82
CA ALA A 437 -6.11 0.57 -14.43
C ALA A 437 -5.01 1.63 -14.32
N GLY A 438 -4.05 1.65 -15.26
CA GLY A 438 -2.99 2.67 -15.32
C GLY A 438 -3.55 4.06 -15.60
N ALA A 439 -4.44 4.20 -16.59
CA ALA A 439 -5.05 5.48 -16.96
C ALA A 439 -5.91 6.10 -15.86
N THR A 440 -6.53 5.27 -15.02
CA THR A 440 -7.43 5.72 -13.93
C THR A 440 -6.79 5.69 -12.55
N PHE A 441 -5.53 5.23 -12.44
CA PHE A 441 -4.83 4.96 -11.17
C PHE A 441 -5.66 4.10 -10.21
N SER A 442 -6.36 3.10 -10.74
CA SER A 442 -7.31 2.30 -9.99
C SER A 442 -6.95 0.81 -9.99
N PRO A 443 -6.29 0.31 -8.94
CA PRO A 443 -6.02 -1.12 -8.77
C PRO A 443 -7.29 -1.99 -8.77
N SER A 444 -8.45 -1.40 -8.44
CA SER A 444 -9.72 -2.13 -8.40
C SER A 444 -10.14 -2.71 -9.76
N VAL A 445 -9.70 -2.09 -10.86
CA VAL A 445 -9.93 -2.63 -12.21
C VAL A 445 -9.30 -4.01 -12.34
N ILE A 446 -8.03 -4.15 -11.94
CA ILE A 446 -7.30 -5.42 -12.01
C ILE A 446 -7.82 -6.42 -10.98
N ALA A 447 -8.11 -5.98 -9.76
CA ALA A 447 -8.63 -6.85 -8.70
C ALA A 447 -9.96 -7.48 -9.13
N ASN A 448 -10.89 -6.69 -9.65
CA ASN A 448 -12.19 -7.17 -10.13
C ASN A 448 -12.04 -8.04 -11.37
N TYR A 449 -11.14 -7.69 -12.31
CA TYR A 449 -10.84 -8.55 -13.45
C TYR A 449 -10.38 -9.95 -13.02
N ALA A 450 -9.43 -10.04 -12.08
CA ALA A 450 -8.92 -11.31 -11.56
C ALA A 450 -10.04 -12.16 -10.91
N TYR A 451 -10.95 -11.52 -10.18
CA TYR A 451 -12.09 -12.19 -9.59
C TYR A 451 -13.07 -12.72 -10.65
N GLU A 452 -13.46 -11.89 -11.62
CA GLU A 452 -14.40 -12.30 -12.65
C GLU A 452 -13.83 -13.43 -13.51
N LEU A 453 -12.53 -13.41 -13.84
CA LEU A 453 -11.85 -14.50 -14.53
C LEU A 453 -11.87 -15.79 -13.70
N ALA A 454 -11.57 -15.69 -12.39
CA ALA A 454 -11.61 -16.84 -11.48
C ALA A 454 -13.02 -17.42 -11.38
N LYS A 455 -14.04 -16.56 -11.26
CA LYS A 455 -15.46 -16.95 -11.19
C LYS A 455 -15.91 -17.65 -12.48
N ALA A 456 -15.61 -17.07 -13.64
CA ALA A 456 -15.94 -17.67 -14.93
C ALA A 456 -15.27 -19.03 -15.10
N TYR A 457 -14.00 -19.17 -14.71
CA TYR A 457 -13.33 -20.46 -14.74
C TYR A 457 -13.94 -21.49 -13.79
N ASN A 458 -14.33 -21.11 -12.58
CA ASN A 458 -14.97 -22.06 -11.66
C ASN A 458 -16.30 -22.57 -12.18
N SER A 459 -17.14 -21.74 -12.82
CA SER A 459 -18.36 -22.17 -13.50
C SER A 459 -18.03 -23.13 -14.65
N TYR A 460 -17.08 -22.78 -15.50
CA TYR A 460 -16.62 -23.64 -16.58
C TYR A 460 -16.10 -25.00 -16.08
N TYR A 461 -15.29 -25.00 -15.01
CA TYR A 461 -14.76 -26.24 -14.42
C TYR A 461 -15.85 -27.16 -13.88
N HIS A 462 -16.92 -26.59 -13.33
CA HIS A 462 -18.06 -27.34 -12.84
C HIS A 462 -18.84 -28.03 -13.99
N ASP A 463 -19.09 -27.31 -15.07
CA ASP A 463 -19.97 -27.73 -16.13
C ASP A 463 -19.23 -28.57 -17.20
N PHE A 464 -17.92 -28.39 -17.35
CA PHE A 464 -17.09 -29.03 -18.37
C PHE A 464 -15.99 -29.90 -17.76
N PRO A 465 -16.17 -31.24 -17.70
CA PRO A 465 -15.13 -32.12 -17.20
C PRO A 465 -13.85 -32.02 -18.03
N ILE A 466 -12.71 -31.68 -17.42
CA ILE A 466 -11.43 -31.53 -18.12
C ILE A 466 -10.80 -32.90 -18.36
N LEU A 467 -10.50 -33.67 -17.31
CA LEU A 467 -9.80 -34.94 -17.35
C LEU A 467 -10.71 -36.16 -17.68
N ARG A 468 -12.02 -35.96 -17.78
CA ARG A 468 -13.01 -36.99 -18.12
C ARG A 468 -13.72 -36.70 -19.45
N ALA A 469 -13.23 -35.76 -20.25
CA ALA A 469 -13.77 -35.52 -21.58
C ALA A 469 -13.57 -36.79 -22.44
N ALA A 470 -14.55 -37.10 -23.30
CA ALA A 470 -14.59 -38.34 -24.06
C ALA A 470 -13.51 -38.41 -25.15
N ASP A 471 -12.97 -37.26 -25.57
CA ASP A 471 -11.99 -37.12 -26.65
C ASP A 471 -10.67 -36.55 -26.10
N ALA A 472 -9.55 -37.20 -26.41
CA ALA A 472 -8.20 -36.80 -25.99
C ALA A 472 -7.81 -35.40 -26.50
N GLN A 473 -8.23 -35.04 -27.71
CA GLN A 473 -7.99 -33.71 -28.25
C GLN A 473 -8.71 -32.64 -27.42
N LYS A 474 -9.94 -32.93 -27.00
CA LYS A 474 -10.74 -32.05 -26.14
C LYS A 474 -10.19 -31.94 -24.72
N GLN A 475 -9.63 -33.03 -24.19
CA GLN A 475 -8.92 -33.02 -22.89
C GLN A 475 -7.70 -32.09 -22.95
N THR A 476 -6.85 -32.24 -23.95
CA THR A 476 -5.65 -31.41 -24.14
C THR A 476 -6.03 -29.94 -24.32
N MET A 477 -7.03 -29.66 -25.15
CA MET A 477 -7.52 -28.30 -25.39
C MET A 477 -8.00 -27.62 -24.08
N ARG A 478 -8.84 -28.29 -23.30
CA ARG A 478 -9.36 -27.79 -22.03
C ARG A 478 -8.26 -27.61 -20.98
N LEU A 479 -7.27 -28.49 -20.99
CA LEU A 479 -6.11 -28.41 -20.12
C LEU A 479 -5.24 -27.19 -20.47
N THR A 480 -5.01 -26.96 -21.77
CA THR A 480 -4.28 -25.76 -22.27
C THR A 480 -5.00 -24.47 -21.91
N LEU A 481 -6.33 -24.42 -22.07
CA LEU A 481 -7.13 -23.28 -21.66
C LEU A 481 -7.04 -23.04 -20.14
N SER A 482 -7.10 -24.11 -19.33
CA SER A 482 -6.96 -24.02 -17.88
C SER A 482 -5.59 -23.45 -17.47
N GLU A 483 -4.51 -23.93 -18.11
CA GLU A 483 -3.16 -23.39 -17.86
C GLU A 483 -3.06 -21.90 -18.22
N THR A 484 -3.64 -21.50 -19.36
CA THR A 484 -3.68 -20.11 -19.79
C THR A 484 -4.44 -19.24 -18.78
N VAL A 485 -5.59 -19.71 -18.26
CA VAL A 485 -6.33 -19.02 -17.18
C VAL A 485 -5.46 -18.90 -15.93
N ALA A 486 -4.79 -19.96 -15.49
CA ALA A 486 -3.92 -19.90 -14.32
C ALA A 486 -2.79 -18.88 -14.48
N ARG A 487 -2.19 -18.80 -15.67
CA ARG A 487 -1.12 -17.87 -16.00
C ARG A 487 -1.61 -16.41 -15.94
N VAL A 488 -2.69 -16.09 -16.64
CA VAL A 488 -3.23 -14.73 -16.68
C VAL A 488 -3.79 -14.32 -15.31
N ASN A 489 -4.51 -15.20 -14.62
CA ASN A 489 -5.00 -14.94 -13.27
C ASN A 489 -3.86 -14.66 -12.28
N LYS A 490 -2.78 -15.47 -12.34
CA LYS A 490 -1.57 -15.23 -11.55
C LYS A 490 -0.95 -13.87 -11.85
N SER A 491 -0.83 -13.49 -13.11
CA SER A 491 -0.32 -12.17 -13.53
C SER A 491 -1.20 -11.06 -13.00
N ALA A 492 -2.49 -11.10 -13.21
CA ALA A 492 -3.46 -10.10 -12.74
C ALA A 492 -3.47 -9.99 -11.21
N ALA A 493 -3.44 -11.10 -10.49
CA ALA A 493 -3.45 -11.11 -9.04
C ALA A 493 -2.12 -10.66 -8.41
N SER A 494 -0.99 -10.85 -9.11
CA SER A 494 0.34 -10.44 -8.65
C SER A 494 0.66 -9.00 -9.01
N LEU A 495 0.08 -8.45 -10.07
CA LEU A 495 0.36 -7.12 -10.58
C LEU A 495 0.14 -6.02 -9.53
N PRO A 496 -0.98 -5.98 -8.79
CA PRO A 496 -1.15 -5.03 -7.70
C PRO A 496 -0.30 -5.34 -6.47
N GLY A 497 0.62 -6.32 -6.49
CA GLY A 497 1.33 -6.78 -5.29
C GLY A 497 0.39 -7.45 -4.26
N ALA A 498 -0.83 -7.80 -4.70
CA ALA A 498 -1.95 -8.04 -3.80
C ALA A 498 -2.03 -9.48 -3.31
N LEU A 499 -2.11 -10.45 -4.22
CA LEU A 499 -2.68 -11.75 -3.86
C LEU A 499 -1.64 -12.85 -3.67
N PHE A 500 -0.46 -12.69 -4.27
CA PHE A 500 0.59 -13.68 -4.15
C PHE A 500 1.84 -13.02 -3.58
N VAL A 501 2.11 -13.23 -2.30
CA VAL A 501 3.36 -12.82 -1.66
C VAL A 501 4.52 -13.57 -2.35
N ARG A 502 5.66 -12.89 -2.58
CA ARG A 502 6.87 -13.54 -3.12
C ARG A 502 7.18 -14.80 -2.27
N GLY A 503 7.28 -15.95 -2.91
CA GLY A 503 7.45 -17.25 -2.23
C GLY A 503 6.17 -18.09 -2.12
N CYS A 504 4.96 -17.51 -2.21
CA CYS A 504 3.69 -18.25 -2.24
C CYS A 504 3.54 -19.15 -3.45
N ILE A 505 3.94 -18.63 -4.59
CA ILE A 505 3.72 -19.27 -5.89
C ILE A 505 4.60 -20.50 -6.03
N SER A 506 5.87 -20.42 -5.56
CA SER A 506 6.78 -21.56 -5.57
C SER A 506 6.31 -22.68 -4.63
N HIS A 507 5.53 -22.38 -3.59
CA HIS A 507 5.00 -23.38 -2.66
C HIS A 507 3.64 -23.96 -3.11
N ILE A 508 2.74 -23.16 -3.68
CA ILE A 508 1.56 -23.71 -4.37
C ILE A 508 2.00 -24.54 -5.57
N ASP A 509 3.02 -24.09 -6.30
CA ASP A 509 3.65 -24.85 -7.39
C ASP A 509 4.55 -25.98 -6.86
N GLY A 510 5.25 -25.85 -5.73
CA GLY A 510 6.17 -26.82 -5.13
C GLY A 510 5.53 -27.80 -4.16
N ALA A 511 4.50 -27.45 -3.41
CA ALA A 511 3.67 -28.43 -2.69
C ALA A 511 2.95 -29.36 -3.69
N ALA A 512 2.81 -28.90 -4.93
CA ALA A 512 2.44 -29.74 -6.06
C ALA A 512 3.56 -30.70 -6.51
N GLN A 513 4.84 -30.45 -6.17
CA GLN A 513 6.00 -31.25 -6.59
C GLN A 513 6.58 -32.15 -5.48
N ALA A 514 6.30 -31.93 -4.21
CA ALA A 514 7.06 -32.50 -3.07
C ALA A 514 6.43 -33.67 -2.34
N LEU A 515 5.39 -34.34 -2.87
CA LEU A 515 4.84 -35.54 -2.23
C LEU A 515 5.35 -36.82 -2.90
N PRO A 516 6.19 -37.61 -2.21
CA PRO A 516 6.50 -38.98 -2.66
C PRO A 516 5.29 -39.88 -2.42
N GLY A 517 4.85 -40.52 -3.49
CA GLY A 517 4.08 -41.77 -3.50
C GLY A 517 2.95 -41.98 -2.52
N GLY A 518 1.74 -41.67 -2.87
CA GLY A 518 0.60 -42.50 -2.50
C GLY A 518 -0.34 -42.05 -1.39
N GLN A 519 -0.25 -40.88 -0.83
CA GLN A 519 -1.30 -40.34 0.04
C GLN A 519 -1.84 -38.99 -0.48
N LYS A 520 -3.14 -38.96 -0.68
CA LYS A 520 -3.87 -37.80 -1.19
C LYS A 520 -4.06 -36.78 -0.08
N PRO A 521 -3.58 -35.55 -0.19
CA PRO A 521 -4.19 -34.49 0.60
C PRO A 521 -5.53 -34.14 -0.03
N ASP A 522 -6.61 -34.43 0.68
CA ASP A 522 -7.97 -34.01 0.33
C ASP A 522 -8.20 -32.49 0.58
N ILE A 523 -7.16 -31.66 0.40
CA ILE A 523 -7.26 -30.18 0.43
C ILE A 523 -8.25 -29.65 -0.63
N LEU A 524 -8.81 -30.53 -1.44
CA LEU A 524 -9.60 -30.20 -2.65
C LEU A 524 -11.00 -30.83 -2.67
N ARG A 525 -11.58 -31.21 -1.52
CA ARG A 525 -13.00 -31.53 -1.45
C ARG A 525 -13.79 -30.26 -1.17
N LEU A 526 -14.15 -29.57 -2.24
CA LEU A 526 -15.41 -28.84 -2.48
C LEU A 526 -15.61 -28.75 -3.99
#